data_e0c3df782b743af78e6bbb893c521ff0
#
_entry.id   e0c3df782b743af78e6bbb893c521ff0
#
_cell.length_a   1.000
_cell.length_b   1.000
_cell.length_c   1.000
_cell.angle_alpha   90.00
_cell.angle_beta   90.00
_cell.angle_gamma   90.00
#
_symmetry.space_group_name_H-M   'P 1'
#
loop_
_entity.id
_entity.type
_entity.pdbx_description
1 polymer ?
#
loop_
_entity_poly.entity_id
_entity_poly.type
_entity_poly.pdbx_seq_one_letter_code
_entity_poly.pdbx_strand_id
1 'polypeptide(L)'
;MDRIPFQATAAGSPYESIGTLPAAVLLDNVRSMYNVGAFFRTADAAGLEKLHLCGITGYPPKRAITKTALGAEASVPWEHAWEPVPVVEALRGRGYEIAAVETSAHAVDLFDWQPRFPVCVIFGHEVEGIRPELSAMCDTHVRIPMLGIKHSLNVATAGGVVIYELLRKYRALSNPAAPLAPYK
;
A
#
# COMPACT_ATOMS: atom_id res chain seq x y z
N MET A 1 6.08 1.84 -32.11
CA MET A 1 6.04 2.12 -30.63
C MET A 1 6.07 0.76 -29.95
N ASP A 2 7.24 0.39 -29.43
CA ASP A 2 7.42 -0.94 -28.82
C ASP A 2 6.74 -0.94 -27.46
N ARG A 3 5.63 -1.66 -27.37
CA ARG A 3 4.92 -1.84 -26.09
C ARG A 3 5.76 -2.73 -25.17
N ILE A 4 5.99 -2.29 -23.96
CA ILE A 4 6.50 -3.17 -22.91
C ILE A 4 5.50 -4.32 -22.76
N PRO A 5 5.95 -5.60 -22.76
CA PRO A 5 5.08 -6.74 -22.60
C PRO A 5 4.22 -6.61 -21.33
N PHE A 6 2.96 -6.97 -21.42
CA PHE A 6 2.01 -6.92 -20.30
C PHE A 6 2.43 -7.82 -19.10
N GLN A 7 3.13 -8.91 -19.41
CA GLN A 7 3.79 -9.71 -18.38
C GLN A 7 5.28 -9.37 -18.40
N ALA A 8 5.77 -8.82 -17.31
CA ALA A 8 7.19 -8.64 -17.13
C ALA A 8 7.87 -10.00 -17.14
N THR A 9 8.55 -10.27 -18.23
CA THR A 9 9.60 -11.28 -18.23
C THR A 9 10.83 -10.67 -17.57
N ALA A 10 11.71 -11.46 -17.00
CA ALA A 10 12.87 -11.14 -16.18
C ALA A 10 13.90 -10.13 -16.76
N ALA A 11 13.47 -9.18 -17.55
CA ALA A 11 14.30 -8.06 -17.98
C ALA A 11 14.40 -7.06 -16.83
N GLY A 12 15.62 -6.66 -16.51
CA GLY A 12 15.93 -5.78 -15.38
C GLY A 12 15.02 -4.58 -15.26
N SER A 13 14.62 -4.29 -14.02
CA SER A 13 13.83 -3.12 -13.69
C SER A 13 14.68 -1.85 -13.88
N PRO A 14 14.18 -0.78 -14.54
CA PRO A 14 14.88 0.49 -14.57
C PRO A 14 15.08 1.11 -13.18
N TYR A 15 14.49 0.48 -12.16
CA TYR A 15 14.53 0.90 -10.74
C TYR A 15 15.31 -0.08 -9.85
N GLU A 16 16.18 -0.92 -10.38
CA GLU A 16 17.00 -1.87 -9.62
C GLU A 16 17.79 -1.20 -8.47
N SER A 17 18.16 0.07 -8.65
CA SER A 17 18.88 0.84 -7.62
C SER A 17 18.03 1.19 -6.39
N ILE A 18 16.70 1.11 -6.47
CA ILE A 18 15.81 1.44 -5.36
C ILE A 18 15.59 0.24 -4.44
N GLY A 19 15.71 -0.97 -4.99
CA GLY A 19 15.40 -2.20 -4.26
C GLY A 19 13.93 -2.26 -3.83
N THR A 20 13.69 -2.89 -2.69
CA THR A 20 12.35 -2.97 -2.08
C THR A 20 11.98 -1.63 -1.44
N LEU A 21 10.78 -1.13 -1.71
CA LEU A 21 10.21 0.00 -0.98
C LEU A 21 9.99 -0.41 0.49
N PRO A 22 10.65 0.21 1.47
CA PRO A 22 10.50 -0.13 2.89
C PRO A 22 9.16 0.37 3.44
N ALA A 23 8.10 -0.14 2.86
CA ALA A 23 6.73 0.15 3.22
C ALA A 23 5.91 -1.14 3.22
N ALA A 24 5.01 -1.26 4.19
CA ALA A 24 4.02 -2.32 4.29
C ALA A 24 2.61 -1.72 4.17
N VAL A 25 1.66 -2.56 3.76
CA VAL A 25 0.23 -2.22 3.79
C VAL A 25 -0.49 -3.23 4.67
N LEU A 26 -1.33 -2.73 5.58
CA LEU A 26 -2.26 -3.53 6.34
C LEU A 26 -3.69 -3.25 5.85
N LEU A 27 -4.38 -4.30 5.43
CA LEU A 27 -5.78 -4.28 5.03
C LEU A 27 -6.63 -4.85 6.17
N ASP A 28 -7.37 -3.98 6.87
CA ASP A 28 -8.23 -4.38 7.97
C ASP A 28 -9.67 -4.50 7.52
N ASN A 29 -10.18 -5.74 7.48
CA ASN A 29 -11.56 -6.04 7.09
C ASN A 29 -11.97 -5.56 5.68
N VAL A 30 -11.04 -5.54 4.73
CA VAL A 30 -11.36 -5.22 3.33
C VAL A 30 -12.16 -6.37 2.71
N ARG A 31 -13.45 -6.13 2.43
CA ARG A 31 -14.41 -7.17 2.02
C ARG A 31 -14.21 -7.64 0.58
N SER A 32 -13.89 -6.71 -0.30
CA SER A 32 -13.80 -7.02 -1.73
C SER A 32 -12.50 -7.73 -2.07
N MET A 33 -12.58 -9.00 -2.40
CA MET A 33 -11.44 -9.77 -2.90
C MET A 33 -10.84 -9.20 -4.20
N TYR A 34 -11.63 -8.49 -5.00
CA TYR A 34 -11.14 -7.77 -6.17
C TYR A 34 -10.24 -6.59 -5.78
N ASN A 35 -10.61 -5.86 -4.71
CA ASN A 35 -9.76 -4.80 -4.15
C ASN A 35 -8.45 -5.40 -3.63
N VAL A 36 -8.51 -6.52 -2.88
CA VAL A 36 -7.32 -7.22 -2.38
C VAL A 36 -6.39 -7.61 -3.53
N GLY A 37 -6.91 -8.19 -4.61
CA GLY A 37 -6.11 -8.51 -5.79
C GLY A 37 -5.50 -7.29 -6.48
N ALA A 38 -6.22 -6.15 -6.51
CA ALA A 38 -5.69 -4.90 -7.01
C ALA A 38 -4.54 -4.36 -6.12
N PHE A 39 -4.63 -4.52 -4.79
CA PHE A 39 -3.53 -4.21 -3.87
C PHE A 39 -2.29 -5.05 -4.15
N PHE A 40 -2.43 -6.36 -4.37
CA PHE A 40 -1.31 -7.22 -4.76
C PHE A 40 -0.61 -6.69 -6.02
N ARG A 41 -1.38 -6.35 -7.04
CA ARG A 41 -0.84 -5.83 -8.30
C ARG A 41 -0.13 -4.49 -8.13
N THR A 42 -0.68 -3.59 -7.32
CA THR A 42 -0.05 -2.30 -7.02
C THR A 42 1.21 -2.48 -6.17
N ALA A 43 1.17 -3.40 -5.20
CA ALA A 43 2.30 -3.73 -4.34
C ALA A 43 3.47 -4.30 -5.13
N ASP A 44 3.22 -5.23 -6.06
CA ASP A 44 4.21 -5.77 -6.98
C ASP A 44 4.85 -4.66 -7.82
N ALA A 45 4.03 -3.83 -8.46
CA ALA A 45 4.49 -2.76 -9.33
C ALA A 45 5.33 -1.68 -8.61
N ALA A 46 5.08 -1.45 -7.33
CA ALA A 46 5.80 -0.48 -6.51
C ALA A 46 6.98 -1.08 -5.72
N GLY A 47 7.17 -2.40 -5.77
CA GLY A 47 8.18 -3.10 -4.96
C GLY A 47 7.91 -3.03 -3.46
N LEU A 48 6.64 -3.06 -3.05
CA LEU A 48 6.24 -2.99 -1.65
C LEU A 48 6.82 -4.18 -0.86
N GLU A 49 7.26 -3.94 0.38
CA GLU A 49 7.87 -4.97 1.22
C GLU A 49 6.90 -6.10 1.58
N LYS A 50 5.66 -5.76 2.00
CA LYS A 50 4.70 -6.78 2.46
C LYS A 50 3.26 -6.27 2.52
N LEU A 51 2.32 -7.21 2.31
CA LEU A 51 0.89 -7.02 2.60
C LEU A 51 0.49 -7.82 3.85
N HIS A 52 -0.18 -7.16 4.79
CA HIS A 52 -0.81 -7.78 5.96
C HIS A 52 -2.32 -7.78 5.74
N LEU A 53 -2.92 -8.96 5.62
CA LEU A 53 -4.34 -9.14 5.35
C LEU A 53 -5.03 -9.53 6.67
N CYS A 54 -5.79 -8.60 7.25
CA CYS A 54 -6.30 -8.79 8.61
C CYS A 54 -7.82 -8.94 8.66
N GLY A 55 -8.29 -9.65 9.68
CA GLY A 55 -9.71 -9.89 9.92
C GLY A 55 -10.36 -10.70 8.80
N ILE A 56 -11.50 -10.21 8.29
CA ILE A 56 -12.25 -10.86 7.20
C ILE A 56 -11.65 -10.61 5.81
N THR A 57 -10.56 -9.87 5.71
CA THR A 57 -9.87 -9.62 4.44
C THR A 57 -9.52 -10.94 3.76
N GLY A 58 -9.95 -11.09 2.51
CA GLY A 58 -9.65 -12.29 1.74
C GLY A 58 -8.15 -12.44 1.46
N TYR A 59 -7.66 -13.68 1.38
CA TYR A 59 -6.26 -13.98 1.09
C TYR A 59 -6.14 -15.11 0.06
N PRO A 60 -5.00 -15.23 -0.65
CA PRO A 60 -4.76 -16.33 -1.58
C PRO A 60 -4.82 -17.72 -0.91
N PRO A 61 -5.16 -18.80 -1.67
CA PRO A 61 -5.56 -18.78 -3.08
C PRO A 61 -7.08 -18.59 -3.20
N LYS A 62 -7.52 -17.49 -3.76
CA LYS A 62 -8.94 -17.26 -4.06
C LYS A 62 -9.08 -16.70 -5.48
N ARG A 63 -9.92 -17.33 -6.32
CA ARG A 63 -10.09 -16.98 -7.75
C ARG A 63 -10.36 -15.49 -7.99
N ALA A 64 -11.12 -14.85 -7.10
CA ALA A 64 -11.42 -13.42 -7.23
C ALA A 64 -10.18 -12.54 -7.02
N ILE A 65 -9.26 -12.94 -6.14
CA ILE A 65 -7.97 -12.27 -5.93
C ILE A 65 -7.07 -12.47 -7.16
N THR A 66 -6.85 -13.72 -7.57
CA THR A 66 -5.99 -14.07 -8.72
C THR A 66 -6.43 -13.36 -9.99
N LYS A 67 -7.76 -13.19 -10.19
CA LYS A 67 -8.31 -12.52 -11.37
C LYS A 67 -7.86 -11.06 -11.51
N THR A 68 -7.62 -10.35 -10.43
CA THR A 68 -7.20 -8.94 -10.43
C THR A 68 -5.72 -8.76 -10.10
N ALA A 69 -5.14 -9.65 -9.31
CA ALA A 69 -3.71 -9.67 -8.99
C ALA A 69 -2.83 -10.07 -10.20
N LEU A 70 -3.37 -10.92 -11.10
CA LEU A 70 -2.68 -11.36 -12.33
C LEU A 70 -1.31 -12.01 -12.07
N GLY A 71 -1.19 -12.76 -10.99
CA GLY A 71 0.05 -13.44 -10.59
C GLY A 71 0.88 -12.71 -9.54
N ALA A 72 0.60 -11.43 -9.26
CA ALA A 72 1.31 -10.65 -8.26
C ALA A 72 1.21 -11.24 -6.83
N GLU A 73 0.17 -12.02 -6.55
CA GLU A 73 0.01 -12.74 -5.28
C GLU A 73 1.07 -13.83 -5.04
N ALA A 74 1.82 -14.20 -6.07
CA ALA A 74 2.94 -15.14 -5.96
C ALA A 74 4.29 -14.43 -5.74
N SER A 75 4.42 -13.15 -6.09
CA SER A 75 5.66 -12.37 -5.99
C SER A 75 5.71 -11.49 -4.74
N VAL A 76 4.58 -10.90 -4.35
CA VAL A 76 4.50 -10.01 -3.19
C VAL A 76 4.43 -10.81 -1.90
N PRO A 77 5.33 -10.60 -0.92
CA PRO A 77 5.21 -11.20 0.40
C PRO A 77 3.91 -10.79 1.08
N TRP A 78 3.20 -11.73 1.66
CA TRP A 78 1.98 -11.46 2.41
C TRP A 78 1.81 -12.43 3.59
N GLU A 79 0.97 -12.03 4.53
CA GLU A 79 0.49 -12.90 5.61
C GLU A 79 -0.96 -12.55 5.95
N HIS A 80 -1.67 -13.52 6.56
CA HIS A 80 -3.01 -13.29 7.10
C HIS A 80 -2.99 -13.43 8.62
N ALA A 81 -3.67 -12.50 9.30
CA ALA A 81 -3.90 -12.54 10.74
C ALA A 81 -5.34 -12.15 11.05
N TRP A 82 -6.01 -12.87 11.95
CA TRP A 82 -7.37 -12.52 12.38
C TRP A 82 -7.38 -11.22 13.17
N GLU A 83 -6.38 -11.03 14.04
CA GLU A 83 -6.25 -9.84 14.89
C GLU A 83 -5.12 -8.94 14.37
N PRO A 84 -5.43 -7.68 14.00
CA PRO A 84 -4.43 -6.77 13.46
C PRO A 84 -3.55 -6.12 14.54
N VAL A 85 -4.03 -6.00 15.78
CA VAL A 85 -3.29 -5.34 16.86
C VAL A 85 -1.90 -5.95 17.08
N PRO A 86 -1.74 -7.28 17.22
CA PRO A 86 -0.40 -7.88 17.33
C PRO A 86 0.51 -7.63 16.12
N VAL A 87 -0.08 -7.51 14.91
CA VAL A 87 0.69 -7.20 13.69
C VAL A 87 1.23 -5.77 13.77
N VAL A 88 0.41 -4.81 14.19
CA VAL A 88 0.82 -3.41 14.37
C VAL A 88 1.89 -3.29 15.46
N GLU A 89 1.73 -3.97 16.59
CA GLU A 89 2.73 -3.99 17.67
C GLU A 89 4.07 -4.53 17.18
N ALA A 90 4.07 -5.63 16.43
CA ALA A 90 5.29 -6.21 15.86
C ALA A 90 5.98 -5.27 14.87
N LEU A 91 5.21 -4.55 14.03
CA LEU A 91 5.75 -3.56 13.12
C LEU A 91 6.34 -2.36 13.85
N ARG A 92 5.66 -1.84 14.88
CA ARG A 92 6.20 -0.77 15.75
C ARG A 92 7.49 -1.20 16.43
N GLY A 93 7.54 -2.45 16.94
CA GLY A 93 8.77 -3.03 17.53
C GLY A 93 9.94 -3.12 16.55
N ARG A 94 9.65 -3.15 15.24
CA ARG A 94 10.66 -3.11 14.17
C ARG A 94 10.96 -1.68 13.68
N GLY A 95 10.38 -0.65 14.31
CA GLY A 95 10.64 0.76 14.00
C GLY A 95 9.79 1.35 12.88
N TYR A 96 8.71 0.67 12.46
CA TYR A 96 7.80 1.23 11.47
C TYR A 96 7.01 2.41 12.04
N GLU A 97 6.87 3.48 11.26
CA GLU A 97 5.79 4.44 11.45
C GLU A 97 4.48 3.77 11.06
N ILE A 98 3.44 3.94 11.85
CA ILE A 98 2.10 3.41 11.56
C ILE A 98 1.19 4.57 11.16
N ALA A 99 0.67 4.53 9.93
CA ALA A 99 -0.18 5.59 9.40
C ALA A 99 -1.55 5.07 8.98
N ALA A 100 -2.61 5.69 9.47
CA ALA A 100 -3.98 5.42 9.03
C ALA A 100 -4.30 6.23 7.77
N VAL A 101 -4.82 5.58 6.72
CA VAL A 101 -5.34 6.27 5.54
C VAL A 101 -6.83 6.43 5.69
N GLU A 102 -7.25 7.63 6.13
CA GLU A 102 -8.65 7.89 6.46
C GLU A 102 -9.00 9.38 6.34
N THR A 103 -10.27 9.67 6.03
CA THR A 103 -10.81 11.04 6.00
C THR A 103 -11.18 11.49 7.41
N SER A 104 -10.23 12.02 8.18
CA SER A 104 -10.48 12.60 9.50
C SER A 104 -10.13 14.09 9.52
N ALA A 105 -10.74 14.85 10.44
CA ALA A 105 -10.46 16.27 10.60
C ALA A 105 -9.00 16.56 11.01
N HIS A 106 -8.35 15.61 11.66
CA HIS A 106 -6.98 15.73 12.16
C HIS A 106 -5.95 15.10 11.21
N ALA A 107 -6.39 14.53 10.08
CA ALA A 107 -5.48 13.93 9.11
C ALA A 107 -4.67 14.97 8.37
N VAL A 108 -3.36 14.72 8.23
CA VAL A 108 -2.49 15.50 7.35
C VAL A 108 -2.79 15.17 5.89
N ASP A 109 -2.57 16.13 5.01
CA ASP A 109 -2.68 15.90 3.57
C ASP A 109 -1.58 14.93 3.12
N LEU A 110 -1.93 13.97 2.26
CA LEU A 110 -1.00 12.98 1.74
C LEU A 110 0.24 13.63 1.09
N PHE A 111 0.04 14.76 0.42
CA PHE A 111 1.12 15.43 -0.29
C PHE A 111 2.06 16.19 0.64
N ASP A 112 1.55 16.66 1.79
CA ASP A 112 2.33 17.35 2.82
C ASP A 112 2.95 16.38 3.85
N TRP A 113 2.40 15.17 3.96
CA TRP A 113 2.92 14.15 4.88
C TRP A 113 4.36 13.78 4.55
N GLN A 114 5.22 13.74 5.56
CA GLN A 114 6.62 13.30 5.45
C GLN A 114 6.78 11.98 6.21
N PRO A 115 6.61 10.83 5.54
CA PRO A 115 6.69 9.52 6.20
C PRO A 115 8.12 9.23 6.69
N ARG A 116 8.21 8.67 7.88
CA ARG A 116 9.44 8.07 8.39
C ARG A 116 9.49 6.62 7.96
N PHE A 117 10.44 6.28 7.10
CA PHE A 117 10.63 4.90 6.67
C PHE A 117 11.44 4.07 7.69
N PRO A 118 11.11 2.77 7.88
CA PRO A 118 10.02 2.04 7.24
C PRO A 118 8.65 2.48 7.73
N VAL A 119 7.62 2.38 6.87
CA VAL A 119 6.25 2.80 7.18
C VAL A 119 5.24 1.70 6.90
N CYS A 120 4.22 1.56 7.75
CA CYS A 120 3.05 0.74 7.46
C CYS A 120 1.81 1.63 7.32
N VAL A 121 1.14 1.54 6.18
CA VAL A 121 -0.13 2.24 5.95
C VAL A 121 -1.30 1.29 6.13
N ILE A 122 -2.30 1.70 6.92
CA ILE A 122 -3.50 0.92 7.24
C ILE A 122 -4.67 1.42 6.41
N PHE A 123 -5.36 0.50 5.74
CA PHE A 123 -6.65 0.73 5.08
C PHE A 123 -7.71 -0.09 5.78
N GLY A 124 -8.85 0.52 6.07
CA GLY A 124 -9.96 -0.12 6.75
C GLY A 124 -11.05 -0.63 5.83
N HIS A 125 -12.14 -1.07 6.45
CA HIS A 125 -13.36 -1.50 5.80
C HIS A 125 -13.97 -0.39 4.93
N GLU A 126 -14.53 -0.75 3.77
CA GLU A 126 -14.99 0.20 2.75
C GLU A 126 -16.13 1.13 3.21
N VAL A 127 -16.84 0.76 4.27
CA VAL A 127 -17.97 1.54 4.83
C VAL A 127 -17.66 2.05 6.23
N GLU A 128 -17.08 1.19 7.08
CA GLU A 128 -16.88 1.48 8.51
C GLU A 128 -15.55 2.18 8.78
N GLY A 129 -14.62 2.17 7.81
CA GLY A 129 -13.28 2.72 7.99
C GLY A 129 -12.37 1.83 8.81
N ILE A 130 -11.36 2.42 9.42
CA ILE A 130 -10.40 1.76 10.30
C ILE A 130 -11.00 1.63 11.70
N ARG A 131 -10.86 0.46 12.33
CA ARG A 131 -11.31 0.22 13.70
C ARG A 131 -10.71 1.25 14.68
N PRO A 132 -11.50 1.76 15.65
CA PRO A 132 -11.03 2.77 16.59
C PRO A 132 -9.74 2.38 17.34
N GLU A 133 -9.62 1.11 17.74
CA GLU A 133 -8.43 0.59 18.40
C GLU A 133 -7.16 0.68 17.54
N LEU A 134 -7.27 0.41 16.23
CA LEU A 134 -6.14 0.56 15.30
C LEU A 134 -5.83 2.02 15.03
N SER A 135 -6.88 2.82 14.85
CA SER A 135 -6.74 4.27 14.64
C SER A 135 -6.00 4.92 15.82
N ALA A 136 -6.31 4.52 17.06
CA ALA A 136 -5.62 5.01 18.26
C ALA A 136 -4.14 4.58 18.36
N MET A 137 -3.75 3.52 17.65
CA MET A 137 -2.36 3.06 17.58
C MET A 137 -1.55 3.76 16.49
N CYS A 138 -2.18 4.51 15.59
CA CYS A 138 -1.47 5.14 14.49
C CYS A 138 -0.70 6.38 14.96
N ASP A 139 0.53 6.52 14.49
CA ASP A 139 1.39 7.69 14.74
C ASP A 139 0.89 8.88 13.93
N THR A 140 0.30 8.63 12.76
CA THR A 140 -0.18 9.65 11.81
C THR A 140 -1.50 9.21 11.16
N HIS A 141 -2.41 10.17 10.95
CA HIS A 141 -3.56 10.00 10.08
C HIS A 141 -3.33 10.79 8.79
N VAL A 142 -3.55 10.15 7.65
CA VAL A 142 -3.26 10.70 6.33
C VAL A 142 -4.53 10.68 5.48
N ARG A 143 -4.87 11.80 4.86
CA ARG A 143 -5.99 11.90 3.94
C ARG A 143 -5.53 12.18 2.51
N ILE A 144 -6.21 11.59 1.54
CA ILE A 144 -6.09 11.99 0.15
C ILE A 144 -6.99 13.21 -0.07
N PRO A 145 -6.47 14.33 -0.60
CA PRO A 145 -7.30 15.51 -0.84
C PRO A 145 -8.40 15.21 -1.87
N MET A 146 -9.63 15.59 -1.52
CA MET A 146 -10.82 15.37 -2.33
C MET A 146 -11.42 16.70 -2.72
N LEU A 147 -11.39 17.05 -4.02
CA LEU A 147 -11.89 18.34 -4.55
C LEU A 147 -13.30 18.26 -5.12
N GLY A 148 -13.89 17.07 -5.13
CA GLY A 148 -15.23 16.82 -5.64
C GLY A 148 -16.29 16.66 -4.54
N ILE A 149 -17.49 16.24 -4.96
CA ILE A 149 -18.63 15.98 -4.05
C ILE A 149 -18.42 14.72 -3.20
N LYS A 150 -17.66 13.74 -3.70
CA LYS A 150 -17.39 12.50 -2.97
C LYS A 150 -16.28 12.72 -1.95
N HIS A 151 -16.43 12.08 -0.78
CA HIS A 151 -15.48 12.21 0.33
C HIS A 151 -14.49 11.05 0.43
N SER A 152 -14.60 10.05 -0.45
CA SER A 152 -13.73 8.88 -0.46
C SER A 152 -13.52 8.33 -1.87
N LEU A 153 -12.41 7.63 -2.06
CA LEU A 153 -12.12 6.79 -3.23
C LEU A 153 -12.44 5.33 -2.93
N ASN A 154 -12.55 4.52 -3.98
CA ASN A 154 -12.44 3.07 -3.83
C ASN A 154 -11.13 2.75 -3.10
N VAL A 155 -11.15 1.79 -2.15
CA VAL A 155 -9.99 1.51 -1.29
C VAL A 155 -8.75 1.07 -2.07
N ALA A 156 -8.90 0.31 -3.15
CA ALA A 156 -7.76 -0.08 -3.98
C ALA A 156 -7.22 1.10 -4.81
N THR A 157 -8.09 2.03 -5.23
CA THR A 157 -7.66 3.28 -5.87
C THR A 157 -6.90 4.16 -4.88
N ALA A 158 -7.42 4.31 -3.66
CA ALA A 158 -6.72 5.00 -2.58
C ALA A 158 -5.35 4.37 -2.30
N GLY A 159 -5.30 3.03 -2.23
CA GLY A 159 -4.06 2.27 -2.08
C GLY A 159 -3.04 2.59 -3.18
N GLY A 160 -3.48 2.64 -4.43
CA GLY A 160 -2.62 3.00 -5.56
C GLY A 160 -2.02 4.40 -5.41
N VAL A 161 -2.84 5.38 -5.06
CA VAL A 161 -2.39 6.77 -4.85
C VAL A 161 -1.36 6.86 -3.72
N VAL A 162 -1.66 6.26 -2.56
CA VAL A 162 -0.78 6.31 -1.37
C VAL A 162 0.52 5.56 -1.61
N ILE A 163 0.48 4.33 -2.14
CA ILE A 163 1.68 3.51 -2.37
C ILE A 163 2.63 4.21 -3.34
N TYR A 164 2.11 4.80 -4.43
CA TYR A 164 2.96 5.51 -5.40
C TYR A 164 3.48 6.84 -4.87
N GLU A 165 2.74 7.53 -4.00
CA GLU A 165 3.27 8.70 -3.30
C GLU A 165 4.39 8.33 -2.31
N LEU A 166 4.25 7.21 -1.58
CA LEU A 166 5.34 6.68 -0.76
C LEU A 166 6.57 6.34 -1.60
N LEU A 167 6.39 5.67 -2.74
CA LEU A 167 7.48 5.37 -3.66
C LEU A 167 8.16 6.66 -4.17
N ARG A 168 7.40 7.67 -4.54
CA ARG A 168 7.93 8.98 -4.97
C ARG A 168 8.76 9.63 -3.87
N LYS A 169 8.24 9.67 -2.63
CA LYS A 169 8.93 10.26 -1.48
C LYS A 169 10.19 9.48 -1.12
N TYR A 170 10.11 8.14 -1.08
CA TYR A 170 11.28 7.30 -0.80
C TYR A 170 12.40 7.48 -1.83
N ARG A 171 12.05 7.54 -3.11
CA ARG A 171 13.02 7.82 -4.18
C ARG A 171 13.70 9.17 -4.01
N ALA A 172 12.95 10.21 -3.64
CA ALA A 172 13.51 11.54 -3.40
C ALA A 172 14.53 11.53 -2.24
N LEU A 173 14.33 10.70 -1.22
CA LEU A 173 15.28 10.51 -0.13
C LEU A 173 16.51 9.71 -0.54
N SER A 174 16.33 8.67 -1.35
CA SER A 174 17.39 7.74 -1.73
C SER A 174 18.30 8.29 -2.85
N ASN A 175 17.76 9.14 -3.74
CA ASN A 175 18.53 9.74 -4.83
C ASN A 175 17.91 11.07 -5.29
N PRO A 176 18.19 12.17 -4.62
CA PRO A 176 17.57 13.47 -4.89
C PRO A 176 17.92 14.06 -6.28
N ALA A 177 18.88 13.52 -7.00
CA ALA A 177 19.40 14.07 -8.26
C ALA A 177 19.22 13.16 -9.50
N ALA A 178 18.71 11.93 -9.37
CA ALA A 178 18.60 11.05 -10.53
C ALA A 178 17.31 11.31 -11.31
N PRO A 179 17.39 11.76 -12.57
CA PRO A 179 16.24 11.72 -13.47
C PRO A 179 15.82 10.26 -13.69
N LEU A 180 14.51 10.04 -13.90
CA LEU A 180 13.99 8.76 -14.33
C LEU A 180 14.73 8.33 -15.60
N ALA A 181 15.45 7.21 -15.57
CA ALA A 181 15.99 6.66 -16.80
C ALA A 181 14.81 6.33 -17.74
N PRO A 182 14.87 6.74 -19.00
CA PRO A 182 13.83 6.37 -19.96
C PRO A 182 13.77 4.85 -20.08
N TYR A 183 12.56 4.32 -20.18
CA TYR A 183 12.36 2.91 -20.52
C TYR A 183 13.10 2.63 -21.84
N LYS A 184 14.07 1.71 -21.80
CA LYS A 184 14.74 1.21 -22.99
C LYS A 184 13.90 0.17 -23.70
#